data_6369be4187c8106c4f1a9b46312167b3
#
_entry.id   6369be4187c8106c4f1a9b46312167b3
#
_cell.length_a   1.000
_cell.length_b   1.000
_cell.length_c   1.000
_cell.angle_alpha   90.00
_cell.angle_beta   90.00
_cell.angle_gamma   90.00
#
_symmetry.space_group_name_H-M   'P 1'
#
loop_
_entity.id
_entity.type
_entity.pdbx_description
1 polymer ?
#
loop_
_entity_poly.entity_id
_entity_poly.type
_entity_poly.pdbx_seq_one_letter_code
_entity_poly.pdbx_strand_id
1 'polypeptide(L)'
;MRRYYVGMTRAKCRLFIYTDSSLFDCLPADFHIVDQATYGLPEELELQLTHKDVNLGFFMCRKREVLSLRAGEQLRFADNYLYALDASRPIAQISKKMQDELVLWDERGYMVSSATIRFVVAWKPKDAPKDEKENAVLLLNLGLKKSEKL
;
A
#
# COMPACT_ATOMS: atom_id res chain seq x y z
N MET A 1 20.97 -12.70 -2.93
CA MET A 1 21.41 -13.78 -2.02
C MET A 1 21.70 -13.34 -0.58
N ARG A 2 22.47 -12.29 -0.28
CA ARG A 2 22.80 -11.91 1.13
C ARG A 2 21.59 -11.75 2.07
N ARG A 3 20.45 -11.21 1.60
CA ARG A 3 19.25 -11.02 2.43
C ARG A 3 18.58 -12.33 2.84
N TYR A 4 18.53 -13.31 1.95
CA TYR A 4 17.97 -14.64 2.24
C TYR A 4 18.86 -15.38 3.22
N TYR A 5 20.18 -15.34 3.03
CA TYR A 5 21.14 -15.96 3.93
C TYR A 5 20.97 -15.48 5.39
N VAL A 6 20.87 -14.15 5.61
CA VAL A 6 20.68 -13.60 6.96
C VAL A 6 19.37 -14.04 7.60
N GLY A 7 18.30 -14.16 6.83
CA GLY A 7 17.02 -14.68 7.34
C GLY A 7 17.13 -16.16 7.73
N MET A 8 17.72 -16.97 6.89
CA MET A 8 17.87 -18.41 7.10
C MET A 8 18.73 -18.74 8.31
N THR A 9 19.83 -18.03 8.53
CA THR A 9 20.78 -18.28 9.63
C THR A 9 20.26 -17.82 11.01
N ARG A 10 19.13 -17.12 11.08
CA ARG A 10 18.51 -16.70 12.34
C ARG A 10 17.49 -17.68 12.90
N ALA A 11 17.12 -18.68 12.14
CA ALA A 11 16.21 -19.71 12.63
C ALA A 11 16.89 -20.59 13.68
N LYS A 12 16.30 -20.69 14.89
CA LYS A 12 16.87 -21.45 16.01
C LYS A 12 16.41 -22.91 16.04
N CYS A 13 15.22 -23.22 15.56
CA CYS A 13 14.64 -24.56 15.65
C CYS A 13 14.17 -25.11 14.30
N ARG A 14 13.35 -24.35 13.58
CA ARG A 14 12.80 -24.76 12.30
C ARG A 14 12.74 -23.56 11.37
N LEU A 15 12.94 -23.81 10.08
CA LEU A 15 12.81 -22.83 9.01
C LEU A 15 11.93 -23.44 7.92
N PHE A 16 10.84 -22.75 7.60
CA PHE A 16 10.00 -23.10 6.45
C PHE A 16 10.19 -22.03 5.39
N ILE A 17 10.52 -22.44 4.18
CA ILE A 17 10.68 -21.54 3.03
C ILE A 17 9.58 -21.90 2.04
N TYR A 18 8.69 -20.94 1.78
CA TYR A 18 7.70 -21.05 0.74
C TYR A 18 8.20 -20.27 -0.47
N THR A 19 8.27 -20.92 -1.61
CA THR A 19 8.74 -20.33 -2.86
C THR A 19 7.95 -20.88 -4.04
N ASP A 20 7.71 -20.02 -5.00
CA ASP A 20 7.14 -20.34 -6.32
C ASP A 20 8.22 -20.37 -7.42
N SER A 21 9.48 -20.27 -7.03
CA SER A 21 10.61 -20.15 -7.95
C SER A 21 11.65 -21.24 -7.72
N SER A 22 12.42 -21.54 -8.75
CA SER A 22 13.53 -22.49 -8.74
C SER A 22 14.77 -22.03 -7.96
N LEU A 23 14.70 -20.90 -7.24
CA LEU A 23 15.85 -20.30 -6.55
C LEU A 23 16.53 -21.23 -5.55
N PHE A 24 15.78 -22.14 -4.95
CA PHE A 24 16.25 -23.05 -3.90
C PHE A 24 16.44 -24.51 -4.38
N ASP A 25 16.15 -24.81 -5.64
CA ASP A 25 16.24 -26.19 -6.19
C ASP A 25 17.65 -26.79 -6.12
N CYS A 26 18.67 -25.93 -6.02
CA CYS A 26 20.06 -26.36 -5.88
C CYS A 26 20.46 -26.72 -4.44
N LEU A 27 19.59 -26.53 -3.46
CA LEU A 27 19.88 -26.88 -2.07
C LEU A 27 19.60 -28.38 -1.82
N PRO A 28 20.48 -29.08 -1.12
CA PRO A 28 20.22 -30.44 -0.69
C PRO A 28 19.22 -30.47 0.47
N ALA A 29 17.95 -30.33 0.17
CA ALA A 29 16.87 -30.29 1.14
C ALA A 29 15.70 -31.17 0.66
N ASP A 30 14.91 -31.68 1.60
CA ASP A 30 13.66 -32.33 1.27
C ASP A 30 12.60 -31.30 0.91
N PHE A 31 12.19 -31.31 -0.34
CA PHE A 31 11.12 -30.45 -0.83
C PHE A 31 9.78 -31.18 -0.73
N HIS A 32 8.85 -30.60 -0.02
CA HIS A 32 7.46 -30.99 -0.06
C HIS A 32 6.70 -30.06 -1.00
N ILE A 33 6.22 -30.58 -2.11
CA ILE A 33 5.28 -29.84 -2.96
C ILE A 33 3.94 -29.89 -2.25
N VAL A 34 3.58 -28.77 -1.61
CA VAL A 34 2.34 -28.68 -0.82
C VAL A 34 1.14 -28.52 -1.74
N ASP A 35 1.31 -27.81 -2.84
CA ASP A 35 0.26 -27.53 -3.79
C ASP A 35 0.82 -27.30 -5.19
N GLN A 36 0.17 -27.90 -6.19
CA GLN A 36 0.45 -27.68 -7.61
C GLN A 36 -0.66 -26.89 -8.30
N ALA A 37 -1.65 -26.42 -7.55
CA ALA A 37 -2.75 -25.67 -8.11
C ALA A 37 -2.26 -24.31 -8.61
N THR A 38 -2.73 -23.90 -9.77
CA THR A 38 -2.56 -22.55 -10.28
C THR A 38 -3.67 -21.69 -9.66
N TYR A 39 -3.28 -20.78 -8.79
CA TYR A 39 -4.21 -19.82 -8.20
C TYR A 39 -4.44 -18.66 -9.16
N GLY A 40 -5.71 -18.32 -9.37
CA GLY A 40 -6.08 -17.07 -10.03
C GLY A 40 -5.75 -15.86 -9.15
N LEU A 41 -5.82 -14.67 -9.74
CA LEU A 41 -5.75 -13.43 -8.96
C LEU A 41 -6.89 -13.40 -7.94
N PRO A 42 -6.62 -13.01 -6.69
CA PRO A 42 -7.62 -12.97 -5.62
C PRO A 42 -8.77 -12.00 -5.96
N GLU A 43 -9.94 -12.22 -5.37
CA GLU A 43 -11.11 -11.37 -5.56
C GLU A 43 -10.92 -9.97 -4.95
N GLU A 44 -10.13 -9.89 -3.89
CA GLU A 44 -9.86 -8.65 -3.16
C GLU A 44 -8.35 -8.49 -2.92
N LEU A 45 -7.86 -7.27 -3.05
CA LEU A 45 -6.48 -6.88 -2.83
C LEU A 45 -6.45 -5.65 -1.93
N GLU A 46 -5.38 -5.49 -1.16
CA GLU A 46 -5.12 -4.28 -0.39
C GLU A 46 -3.79 -3.65 -0.79
N LEU A 47 -3.83 -2.41 -1.24
CA LEU A 47 -2.65 -1.61 -1.55
C LEU A 47 -2.33 -0.69 -0.38
N GLN A 48 -1.15 -0.89 0.22
CA GLN A 48 -0.65 -0.04 1.29
C GLN A 48 0.13 1.14 0.71
N LEU A 49 -0.48 2.31 0.68
CA LEU A 49 0.15 3.50 0.14
C LEU A 49 1.22 4.05 1.08
N THR A 50 2.29 4.53 0.48
CA THR A 50 3.38 5.24 1.14
C THR A 50 3.27 6.76 0.91
N HIS A 51 4.15 7.54 1.52
CA HIS A 51 4.22 8.99 1.27
C HIS A 51 4.56 9.35 -0.19
N LYS A 52 5.08 8.41 -1.00
CA LYS A 52 5.37 8.61 -2.44
C LYS A 52 4.14 8.42 -3.32
N ASP A 53 3.13 7.77 -2.79
CA ASP A 53 1.92 7.41 -3.53
C ASP A 53 0.80 8.43 -3.33
N VAL A 54 1.04 9.44 -2.48
CA VAL A 54 0.16 10.57 -2.24
C VAL A 54 0.81 11.89 -2.66
N ASN A 55 0.00 12.87 -3.02
CA ASN A 55 0.47 14.22 -3.35
C ASN A 55 0.77 14.99 -2.05
N LEU A 56 2.04 15.07 -1.67
CA LEU A 56 2.47 15.72 -0.44
C LEU A 56 2.14 17.20 -0.40
N GLY A 57 2.21 17.90 -1.54
CA GLY A 57 1.87 19.31 -1.63
C GLY A 57 0.40 19.61 -1.29
N PHE A 58 -0.48 18.64 -1.53
CA PHE A 58 -1.91 18.77 -1.23
C PHE A 58 -2.16 18.90 0.28
N PHE A 59 -1.42 18.19 1.12
CA PHE A 59 -1.55 18.22 2.57
C PHE A 59 -1.15 19.55 3.21
N MET A 60 -0.24 20.29 2.56
CA MET A 60 0.17 21.61 3.07
C MET A 60 -1.02 22.58 3.19
N CYS A 61 -1.99 22.48 2.27
CA CYS A 61 -3.17 23.31 2.24
C CYS A 61 -4.32 22.79 3.13
N ARG A 62 -4.20 21.57 3.68
CA ARG A 62 -5.26 20.85 4.40
C ARG A 62 -4.84 20.39 5.80
N LYS A 63 -3.86 21.05 6.38
CA LYS A 63 -3.25 20.62 7.65
C LYS A 63 -4.25 20.44 8.79
N ARG A 64 -5.23 21.33 8.92
CA ARG A 64 -6.23 21.25 10.01
C ARG A 64 -7.14 20.05 9.83
N GLU A 65 -7.64 19.85 8.62
CA GLU A 65 -8.51 18.73 8.27
C GLU A 65 -7.78 17.39 8.49
N VAL A 66 -6.53 17.29 8.02
CA VAL A 66 -5.72 16.07 8.17
C VAL A 66 -5.44 15.74 9.65
N LEU A 67 -5.17 16.76 10.48
CA LEU A 67 -4.90 16.56 11.91
C LEU A 67 -6.15 16.18 12.72
N SER A 68 -7.35 16.40 12.20
CA SER A 68 -8.60 15.97 12.85
C SER A 68 -8.93 14.49 12.59
N LEU A 69 -8.27 13.88 11.61
CA LEU A 69 -8.52 12.50 11.20
C LEU A 69 -7.73 11.49 12.06
N ARG A 70 -8.23 10.27 12.12
CA ARG A 70 -7.64 9.17 12.90
C ARG A 70 -7.39 7.94 12.05
N ALA A 71 -6.41 7.15 12.46
CA ALA A 71 -6.18 5.82 11.89
C ALA A 71 -7.44 4.95 12.06
N GLY A 72 -7.78 4.21 11.02
CA GLY A 72 -8.97 3.38 10.94
C GLY A 72 -10.20 4.08 10.33
N GLU A 73 -10.18 5.40 10.17
CA GLU A 73 -11.30 6.11 9.53
C GLU A 73 -11.38 5.76 8.04
N GLN A 74 -12.61 5.52 7.58
CA GLN A 74 -12.89 5.27 6.17
C GLN A 74 -13.02 6.57 5.40
N LEU A 75 -12.56 6.54 4.16
CA LEU A 75 -12.61 7.64 3.23
C LEU A 75 -13.37 7.23 1.96
N ARG A 76 -13.98 8.19 1.32
CA ARG A 76 -14.54 8.02 -0.01
C ARG A 76 -13.47 8.35 -1.05
N PHE A 77 -13.21 7.41 -1.95
CA PHE A 77 -12.33 7.62 -3.10
C PHE A 77 -13.15 8.00 -4.34
N ALA A 78 -12.82 9.09 -5.00
CA ALA A 78 -13.43 9.50 -6.26
C ALA A 78 -12.46 10.39 -7.06
N ASP A 79 -12.33 10.16 -8.35
CA ASP A 79 -11.54 10.97 -9.29
C ASP A 79 -10.10 11.24 -8.82
N ASN A 80 -9.45 10.22 -8.27
CA ASN A 80 -8.08 10.29 -7.72
C ASN A 80 -7.94 11.14 -6.44
N TYR A 81 -9.04 11.52 -5.82
CA TYR A 81 -9.09 12.22 -4.55
C TYR A 81 -9.75 11.38 -3.46
N LEU A 82 -9.38 11.70 -2.23
CA LEU A 82 -9.96 11.10 -1.04
C LEU A 82 -10.70 12.16 -0.24
N TYR A 83 -11.86 11.80 0.25
CA TYR A 83 -12.77 12.66 1.00
C TYR A 83 -13.11 11.98 2.32
N ALA A 84 -13.20 12.74 3.42
CA ALA A 84 -13.90 12.25 4.59
C ALA A 84 -15.37 11.96 4.23
N LEU A 85 -16.00 10.98 4.87
CA LEU A 85 -17.32 10.50 4.45
C LEU A 85 -18.36 11.63 4.34
N ASP A 86 -18.34 12.60 5.26
CA ASP A 86 -19.28 13.70 5.31
C ASP A 86 -18.75 15.00 4.68
N ALA A 87 -17.58 14.96 4.03
CA ALA A 87 -16.95 16.15 3.47
C ALA A 87 -17.18 16.27 1.96
N SER A 88 -17.49 17.49 1.53
CA SER A 88 -17.58 17.86 0.11
C SER A 88 -16.22 18.21 -0.51
N ARG A 89 -15.21 18.50 0.33
CA ARG A 89 -13.87 18.88 -0.13
C ARG A 89 -12.88 17.71 0.05
N PRO A 90 -11.99 17.49 -0.91
CA PRO A 90 -11.00 16.44 -0.78
C PRO A 90 -9.97 16.77 0.30
N ILE A 91 -9.53 15.74 1.02
CA ILE A 91 -8.51 15.83 2.08
C ILE A 91 -7.16 15.29 1.64
N ALA A 92 -7.14 14.45 0.62
CA ALA A 92 -5.92 13.91 0.02
C ALA A 92 -6.11 13.70 -1.48
N GLN A 93 -5.00 13.67 -2.18
CA GLN A 93 -4.90 13.33 -3.58
C GLN A 93 -3.82 12.26 -3.75
N ILE A 94 -4.07 11.24 -4.56
CA ILE A 94 -3.03 10.28 -4.89
C ILE A 94 -2.03 10.86 -5.90
N SER A 95 -0.79 10.41 -5.84
CA SER A 95 0.26 10.86 -6.75
C SER A 95 -0.01 10.41 -8.18
N LYS A 96 0.56 11.11 -9.17
CA LYS A 96 0.41 10.72 -10.58
C LYS A 96 0.88 9.28 -10.82
N LYS A 97 2.00 8.90 -10.22
CA LYS A 97 2.51 7.52 -10.31
C LYS A 97 1.49 6.50 -9.84
N MET A 98 0.81 6.77 -8.71
CA MET A 98 -0.21 5.87 -8.17
C MET A 98 -1.47 5.86 -9.04
N GLN A 99 -1.82 7.00 -9.65
CA GLN A 99 -2.92 7.05 -10.64
C GLN A 99 -2.64 6.12 -11.81
N ASP A 100 -1.42 6.19 -12.38
CA ASP A 100 -1.00 5.32 -13.48
C ASP A 100 -1.03 3.84 -13.05
N GLU A 101 -0.66 3.53 -11.81
CA GLU A 101 -0.73 2.18 -11.25
C GLU A 101 -2.17 1.69 -11.09
N LEU A 102 -3.09 2.55 -10.65
CA LEU A 102 -4.52 2.20 -10.55
C LEU A 102 -5.14 1.93 -11.94
N VAL A 103 -4.69 2.61 -12.99
CA VAL A 103 -5.12 2.29 -14.37
C VAL A 103 -4.72 0.87 -14.74
N LEU A 104 -3.49 0.44 -14.42
CA LEU A 104 -3.05 -0.94 -14.67
C LEU A 104 -3.86 -1.97 -13.88
N TRP A 105 -4.31 -1.63 -12.67
CA TRP A 105 -5.21 -2.49 -11.91
C TRP A 105 -6.60 -2.56 -12.52
N ASP A 106 -7.13 -1.42 -13.02
CA ASP A 106 -8.43 -1.41 -13.73
C ASP A 106 -8.39 -2.27 -15.02
N GLU A 107 -7.29 -2.21 -15.77
CA GLU A 107 -7.07 -3.08 -16.94
C GLU A 107 -7.08 -4.57 -16.58
N ARG A 108 -6.68 -4.92 -15.35
CA ARG A 108 -6.75 -6.28 -14.79
C ARG A 108 -8.12 -6.62 -14.20
N GLY A 109 -9.07 -5.71 -14.29
CA GLY A 109 -10.44 -5.87 -13.79
C GLY A 109 -10.62 -5.53 -12.32
N TYR A 110 -9.71 -4.79 -11.68
CA TYR A 110 -9.86 -4.35 -10.30
C TYR A 110 -10.26 -2.89 -10.19
N MET A 111 -11.18 -2.59 -9.30
CA MET A 111 -11.61 -1.24 -8.99
C MET A 111 -11.40 -0.92 -7.52
N VAL A 112 -11.14 0.34 -7.19
CA VAL A 112 -11.07 0.79 -5.80
C VAL A 112 -12.44 0.66 -5.17
N SER A 113 -12.55 -0.18 -4.15
CA SER A 113 -13.79 -0.46 -3.41
C SER A 113 -13.82 0.21 -2.05
N SER A 114 -12.66 0.47 -1.46
CA SER A 114 -12.54 1.11 -0.15
C SER A 114 -11.25 1.90 -0.02
N ALA A 115 -11.26 2.88 0.87
CA ALA A 115 -10.07 3.60 1.27
C ALA A 115 -10.12 3.83 2.78
N THR A 116 -9.02 3.56 3.47
CA THR A 116 -8.93 3.68 4.93
C THR A 116 -7.63 4.36 5.33
N ILE A 117 -7.69 5.21 6.35
CA ILE A 117 -6.50 5.84 6.93
C ILE A 117 -5.75 4.78 7.73
N ARG A 118 -4.53 4.46 7.31
CA ARG A 118 -3.65 3.57 8.06
C ARG A 118 -2.92 4.31 9.18
N PHE A 119 -2.32 5.45 8.84
CA PHE A 119 -1.62 6.31 9.79
C PHE A 119 -1.74 7.78 9.41
N VAL A 120 -1.72 8.64 10.43
CA VAL A 120 -1.45 10.08 10.30
C VAL A 120 -0.04 10.29 10.81
N VAL A 121 0.88 10.73 9.96
CA VAL A 121 2.31 10.84 10.28
C VAL A 121 2.81 12.27 10.09
N ALA A 122 3.77 12.67 10.94
CA ALA A 122 4.54 13.87 10.71
C ALA A 122 5.62 13.58 9.66
N TRP A 123 5.70 14.42 8.64
CA TRP A 123 6.63 14.26 7.54
C TRP A 123 7.25 15.59 7.13
N LYS A 124 8.52 15.56 6.78
CA LYS A 124 9.19 16.65 6.07
C LYS A 124 10.22 16.11 5.09
N PRO A 125 10.57 16.86 4.03
CA PRO A 125 11.63 16.49 3.11
C PRO A 125 12.95 16.26 3.84
N LYS A 126 13.75 15.31 3.36
CA LYS A 126 15.08 14.99 3.96
C LYS A 126 16.02 16.20 3.93
N ASP A 127 15.92 17.00 2.88
CA ASP A 127 16.78 18.18 2.65
C ASP A 127 16.10 19.48 3.11
N ALA A 128 15.02 19.39 3.88
CA ALA A 128 14.32 20.54 4.42
C ALA A 128 15.19 21.31 5.43
N PRO A 129 15.11 22.66 5.46
CA PRO A 129 15.75 23.45 6.50
C PRO A 129 15.38 22.97 7.89
N LYS A 130 16.28 23.13 8.88
CA LYS A 130 16.03 22.67 10.26
C LYS A 130 14.82 23.31 10.88
N ASP A 131 14.53 24.56 10.52
CA ASP A 131 13.41 25.36 11.04
C ASP A 131 12.08 25.08 10.32
N GLU A 132 12.08 24.28 9.25
CA GLU A 132 10.85 23.92 8.55
C GLU A 132 10.01 23.00 9.43
N LYS A 133 8.74 23.37 9.59
CA LYS A 133 7.77 22.59 10.38
C LYS A 133 7.35 21.33 9.59
N GLU A 134 7.21 20.25 10.33
CA GLU A 134 6.65 19.01 9.79
C GLU A 134 5.20 19.19 9.33
N ASN A 135 4.85 18.52 8.25
CA ASN A 135 3.50 18.46 7.73
C ASN A 135 2.84 17.13 8.14
N ALA A 136 1.54 17.18 8.42
CA ALA A 136 0.77 15.97 8.62
C ALA A 136 0.46 15.34 7.26
N VAL A 137 0.74 14.06 7.10
CA VAL A 137 0.52 13.27 5.88
C VAL A 137 -0.28 12.03 6.24
N LEU A 138 -1.23 11.67 5.39
CA LEU A 138 -2.00 10.44 5.51
C LEU A 138 -1.29 9.31 4.77
N LEU A 139 -1.08 8.20 5.46
CA LEU A 139 -0.75 6.93 4.84
C LEU A 139 -2.02 6.09 4.78
N LEU A 140 -2.34 5.59 3.61
CA LEU A 140 -3.65 5.04 3.28
C LEU A 140 -3.54 3.56 2.90
N ASN A 141 -4.61 2.83 3.11
CA ASN A 141 -4.86 1.55 2.47
C ASN A 141 -5.98 1.74 1.45
N LEU A 142 -5.79 1.25 0.24
CA LEU A 142 -6.83 1.14 -0.78
C LEU A 142 -7.22 -0.33 -0.94
N GLY A 143 -8.47 -0.65 -0.69
CA GLY A 143 -9.04 -1.94 -1.03
C GLY A 143 -9.41 -1.93 -2.52
N LEU A 144 -8.94 -2.93 -3.24
CA LEU A 144 -9.32 -3.20 -4.62
C LEU A 144 -10.20 -4.45 -4.66
N LYS A 145 -11.26 -4.40 -5.41
CA LYS A 145 -12.13 -5.54 -5.65
C LYS A 145 -12.23 -5.82 -7.13
N LYS A 146 -12.20 -7.09 -7.48
CA LYS A 146 -12.38 -7.53 -8.85
C LYS A 146 -13.78 -7.15 -9.32
N SER A 147 -13.84 -6.38 -10.39
CA SER A 147 -15.11 -6.04 -11.03
C SER A 147 -15.66 -7.28 -11.70
N GLU A 148 -16.88 -7.64 -11.39
CA GLU A 148 -17.66 -8.55 -12.22
C GLU A 148 -18.01 -7.78 -13.51
N LYS A 149 -17.04 -7.68 -14.43
CA LYS A 149 -17.37 -7.23 -15.79
C LYS A 149 -18.23 -8.32 -16.41
N LEU A 150 -19.52 -8.04 -16.49
CA LEU A 150 -20.48 -8.73 -17.34
C LEU A 150 -20.00 -8.79 -18.79
#